data_aac5979654af9e984fcb3b915c6f4fcb
#
_entry.id   aac5979654af9e984fcb3b915c6f4fcb
#
_cell.length_a   1.000
_cell.length_b   1.000
_cell.length_c   1.000
_cell.angle_alpha   90.00
_cell.angle_beta   90.00
_cell.angle_gamma   90.00
#
_symmetry.space_group_name_H-M   'P 1'
#
loop_
_entity.id
_entity.type
_entity.pdbx_description
1 polymer ?
#
loop_
_entity_poly.entity_id
_entity_poly.type
_entity_poly.pdbx_seq_one_letter_code
_entity_poly.pdbx_strand_id
1 'polypeptide(L)'
;MTEDKTQKSGRNQTITVSEREIPSLEIHISSIEDMRNGFHDDMVVNADLYDCIDLIPDNHFDLIIIDPPYNLDKDFHGKVFSAMKQDEYEEYLRSWFYKVCDKLKDNGSLYMCGDWKCSSSMQRVIEEKLTVVNRISWQREKGRGAKSNWKNGMEDIWFAVKNPRDYYFNVDAVMMKRRVIAPYKVDGKPKDWEETDEGNFRTTYPSNFWDDISIPFWSMPENTSHPTQKPEKLYAKLILASSKQGDRIFDPFAGSGTAAVVARKLGRSFCGIEINREYCLWAAKRLANALTDTSIQGYADGVFWERNSLAIQKKQQAAKATKKGKGSE
;
A
#
# COMPACT_ATOMS: atom_id res chain seq x y z
N MET A 1 -25.79 24.27 -14.71
CA MET A 1 -26.25 22.96 -14.21
C MET A 1 -26.44 22.02 -15.37
N THR A 2 -25.43 21.32 -15.75
CA THR A 2 -25.51 20.23 -16.75
C THR A 2 -24.78 19.03 -16.09
N GLU A 3 -25.58 18.11 -15.56
CA GLU A 3 -25.11 16.78 -15.16
C GLU A 3 -24.56 16.10 -16.41
N ASP A 4 -23.23 16.03 -16.51
CA ASP A 4 -22.57 15.21 -17.51
C ASP A 4 -22.67 13.74 -17.06
N LYS A 5 -23.81 13.13 -17.40
CA LYS A 5 -24.03 11.68 -17.25
C LYS A 5 -23.29 10.94 -18.34
N THR A 6 -21.95 10.96 -18.31
CA THR A 6 -21.17 9.96 -19.04
C THR A 6 -21.44 8.61 -18.38
N GLN A 7 -22.27 7.81 -19.05
CA GLN A 7 -22.65 6.46 -18.62
C GLN A 7 -21.35 5.64 -18.45
N LYS A 8 -20.99 5.35 -17.19
CA LYS A 8 -19.78 4.58 -16.88
C LYS A 8 -19.86 3.22 -17.59
N SER A 9 -18.79 2.81 -18.25
CA SER A 9 -18.66 1.46 -18.82
C SER A 9 -19.07 0.40 -17.80
N GLY A 10 -19.80 -0.64 -18.19
CA GLY A 10 -20.20 -1.75 -17.30
C GLY A 10 -19.02 -2.48 -16.65
N ARG A 11 -17.78 -2.23 -17.07
CA ARG A 11 -16.53 -2.72 -16.46
C ARG A 11 -15.93 -1.76 -15.44
N ASN A 12 -16.51 -0.57 -15.24
CA ASN A 12 -15.97 0.40 -14.29
C ASN A 12 -16.32 0.00 -12.86
N GLN A 13 -15.30 -0.35 -12.08
CA GLN A 13 -15.41 -0.76 -10.67
C GLN A 13 -14.96 0.32 -9.70
N THR A 14 -14.71 1.55 -10.17
CA THR A 14 -14.28 2.66 -9.31
C THR A 14 -15.28 2.87 -8.17
N ILE A 15 -14.77 2.75 -6.95
CA ILE A 15 -15.52 2.98 -5.72
C ILE A 15 -15.92 4.46 -5.65
N THR A 16 -17.22 4.71 -5.51
CA THR A 16 -17.79 6.04 -5.30
C THR A 16 -18.68 5.98 -4.08
N VAL A 17 -18.81 7.10 -3.37
CA VAL A 17 -19.72 7.25 -2.24
C VAL A 17 -20.88 8.12 -2.67
N SER A 18 -22.11 7.63 -2.54
CA SER A 18 -23.32 8.40 -2.77
C SER A 18 -23.74 9.16 -1.51
N GLU A 19 -24.49 10.23 -1.64
CA GLU A 19 -25.00 11.01 -0.49
C GLU A 19 -25.78 10.15 0.51
N ARG A 20 -26.48 9.12 0.03
CA ARG A 20 -27.26 8.19 0.87
C ARG A 20 -26.37 7.29 1.74
N GLU A 21 -25.15 7.02 1.33
CA GLU A 21 -24.20 6.17 2.07
C GLU A 21 -23.42 6.97 3.12
N ILE A 22 -23.29 8.29 2.97
CA ILE A 22 -22.48 9.14 3.84
C ILE A 22 -22.80 8.90 5.33
N PRO A 23 -24.06 8.97 5.81
CA PRO A 23 -24.31 8.82 7.25
C PRO A 23 -23.86 7.48 7.82
N SER A 24 -23.98 6.40 7.05
CA SER A 24 -23.56 5.06 7.48
C SER A 24 -22.04 4.86 7.45
N LEU A 25 -21.32 5.64 6.66
CA LEU A 25 -19.85 5.59 6.57
C LEU A 25 -19.21 6.50 7.59
N GLU A 26 -19.80 7.66 7.89
CA GLU A 26 -19.27 8.63 8.83
C GLU A 26 -19.13 8.08 10.26
N ILE A 27 -20.01 7.21 10.68
CA ILE A 27 -19.91 6.57 12.02
C ILE A 27 -18.64 5.70 12.18
N HIS A 28 -17.94 5.40 11.09
CA HIS A 28 -16.68 4.65 11.07
C HIS A 28 -15.46 5.57 10.88
N ILE A 29 -15.66 6.87 10.87
CA ILE A 29 -14.59 7.86 10.75
C ILE A 29 -14.48 8.57 12.11
N SER A 30 -13.32 8.45 12.72
CA SER A 30 -13.05 9.08 14.02
C SER A 30 -12.69 10.56 13.85
N SER A 31 -13.02 11.35 14.84
CA SER A 31 -12.60 12.74 14.97
C SER A 31 -11.43 12.87 15.95
N ILE A 32 -10.86 14.08 16.05
CA ILE A 32 -9.87 14.41 17.11
C ILE A 32 -10.48 14.24 18.49
N GLU A 33 -11.77 14.57 18.66
CA GLU A 33 -12.45 14.45 19.95
C GLU A 33 -12.59 12.97 20.35
N ASP A 34 -12.86 12.07 19.40
CA ASP A 34 -12.86 10.63 19.67
C ASP A 34 -11.49 10.15 20.16
N MET A 35 -10.39 10.65 19.57
CA MET A 35 -9.04 10.35 20.04
C MET A 35 -8.75 10.89 21.45
N ARG A 36 -9.25 12.07 21.79
CA ARG A 36 -9.13 12.63 23.15
C ARG A 36 -9.89 11.85 24.19
N ASN A 37 -11.04 11.29 23.80
CA ASN A 37 -11.85 10.42 24.66
C ASN A 37 -11.23 9.04 24.88
N GLY A 38 -10.30 8.62 24.00
CA GLY A 38 -9.53 7.39 24.13
C GLY A 38 -9.03 6.89 22.79
N PHE A 39 -7.70 6.88 22.60
CA PHE A 39 -7.09 6.28 21.43
C PHE A 39 -7.31 4.76 21.44
N HIS A 40 -7.67 4.19 20.32
CA HIS A 40 -7.76 2.74 20.12
C HIS A 40 -7.30 2.36 18.70
N ASP A 41 -7.00 1.09 18.51
CA ASP A 41 -6.66 0.56 17.18
C ASP A 41 -7.90 0.51 16.26
N ASP A 42 -7.69 0.33 14.97
CA ASP A 42 -8.71 0.25 13.90
C ASP A 42 -9.46 1.57 13.62
N MET A 43 -8.76 2.70 13.78
CA MET A 43 -9.27 4.04 13.49
C MET A 43 -8.84 4.55 12.12
N VAL A 44 -9.78 5.20 11.42
CA VAL A 44 -9.49 6.20 10.38
C VAL A 44 -9.91 7.55 10.92
N VAL A 45 -8.96 8.45 11.12
CA VAL A 45 -9.17 9.73 11.77
C VAL A 45 -9.21 10.84 10.74
N ASN A 46 -10.30 11.60 10.68
CA ASN A 46 -10.38 12.80 9.86
C ASN A 46 -9.81 14.00 10.61
N ALA A 47 -8.51 14.23 10.44
CA ALA A 47 -7.77 15.28 11.14
C ALA A 47 -6.53 15.71 10.38
N ASP A 48 -5.98 16.87 10.73
CA ASP A 48 -4.60 17.21 10.42
C ASP A 48 -3.66 16.42 11.34
N LEU A 49 -2.59 15.86 10.78
CA LEU A 49 -1.59 15.11 11.54
C LEU A 49 -1.01 15.93 12.69
N TYR A 50 -0.75 17.22 12.47
CA TYR A 50 -0.19 18.11 13.50
C TYR A 50 -1.09 18.28 14.72
N ASP A 51 -2.42 18.18 14.54
CA ASP A 51 -3.39 18.39 15.61
C ASP A 51 -3.63 17.13 16.46
N CYS A 52 -3.27 15.93 15.95
CA CYS A 52 -3.64 14.67 16.58
C CYS A 52 -2.47 13.73 16.87
N ILE A 53 -1.28 13.94 16.32
CA ILE A 53 -0.14 13.03 16.50
C ILE A 53 0.25 12.85 17.97
N ASP A 54 0.13 13.88 18.80
CA ASP A 54 0.46 13.83 20.22
C ASP A 54 -0.59 13.06 21.06
N LEU A 55 -1.76 12.75 20.48
CA LEU A 55 -2.79 11.91 21.12
C LEU A 55 -2.52 10.42 20.92
N ILE A 56 -1.61 10.05 20.02
CA ILE A 56 -1.21 8.68 19.75
C ILE A 56 -0.11 8.27 20.74
N PRO A 57 -0.22 7.09 21.37
CA PRO A 57 0.82 6.59 22.28
C PRO A 57 2.16 6.39 21.56
N ASP A 58 3.25 6.70 22.25
CA ASP A 58 4.59 6.38 21.76
C ASP A 58 4.84 4.87 21.82
N ASN A 59 5.78 4.39 20.98
CA ASN A 59 6.20 3.00 20.96
C ASN A 59 5.04 2.00 20.79
N HIS A 60 4.06 2.32 19.93
CA HIS A 60 2.80 1.61 19.80
C HIS A 60 2.72 0.74 18.53
N PHE A 61 3.22 1.23 17.40
CA PHE A 61 3.08 0.57 16.11
C PHE A 61 4.27 -0.34 15.77
N ASP A 62 3.96 -1.50 15.18
CA ASP A 62 4.94 -2.45 14.69
C ASP A 62 5.48 -2.05 13.32
N LEU A 63 4.63 -1.42 12.51
CA LEU A 63 4.97 -0.97 11.16
C LEU A 63 4.32 0.38 10.87
N ILE A 64 5.12 1.29 10.32
CA ILE A 64 4.63 2.58 9.79
C ILE A 64 4.85 2.61 8.28
N ILE A 65 3.82 2.96 7.52
CA ILE A 65 3.89 3.14 6.06
C ILE A 65 3.48 4.58 5.75
N ILE A 66 4.35 5.32 5.09
CA ILE A 66 4.20 6.75 4.86
C ILE A 66 4.19 7.03 3.35
N ASP A 67 3.14 7.67 2.85
CA ASP A 67 3.06 8.24 1.51
C ASP A 67 2.80 9.75 1.61
N PRO A 68 3.80 10.55 1.97
CA PRO A 68 3.62 11.97 2.28
C PRO A 68 3.43 12.78 0.99
N PRO A 69 2.99 14.05 1.06
CA PRO A 69 3.05 14.94 -0.07
C PRO A 69 4.47 15.04 -0.62
N TYR A 70 4.64 14.69 -1.91
CA TYR A 70 5.93 14.83 -2.59
C TYR A 70 6.22 16.30 -2.89
N ASN A 71 7.48 16.65 -3.02
CA ASN A 71 7.89 18.02 -3.33
C ASN A 71 7.56 18.42 -4.79
N LEU A 72 6.28 18.44 -5.09
CA LEU A 72 5.70 18.73 -6.41
C LEU A 72 4.48 19.62 -6.24
N ASP A 73 4.26 20.52 -7.21
CA ASP A 73 3.00 21.29 -7.28
C ASP A 73 1.84 20.31 -7.51
N LYS A 74 0.96 20.20 -6.54
CA LYS A 74 -0.19 19.31 -6.62
C LYS A 74 -1.38 19.82 -5.82
N ASP A 75 -2.55 19.74 -6.42
CA ASP A 75 -3.83 19.97 -5.77
C ASP A 75 -4.43 18.64 -5.31
N PHE A 76 -4.71 18.56 -4.01
CA PHE A 76 -5.40 17.45 -3.36
C PHE A 76 -6.83 17.90 -3.01
N HIS A 77 -7.67 18.08 -4.04
CA HIS A 77 -9.07 18.50 -3.91
C HIS A 77 -9.23 19.77 -3.07
N GLY A 78 -8.52 20.85 -3.46
CA GLY A 78 -8.60 22.16 -2.83
C GLY A 78 -7.50 22.45 -1.78
N LYS A 79 -6.65 21.47 -1.45
CA LYS A 79 -5.41 21.70 -0.69
C LYS A 79 -4.22 21.61 -1.64
N VAL A 80 -3.63 22.75 -1.93
CA VAL A 80 -2.49 22.85 -2.84
C VAL A 80 -1.20 22.66 -2.05
N PHE A 81 -0.42 21.64 -2.42
CA PHE A 81 0.96 21.52 -2.01
C PHE A 81 1.85 22.14 -3.10
N SER A 82 2.69 23.10 -2.73
CA SER A 82 3.61 23.76 -3.65
C SER A 82 5.01 23.23 -3.50
N ALA A 83 5.72 23.05 -4.61
CA ALA A 83 7.12 22.63 -4.60
C ALA A 83 7.98 23.66 -3.86
N MET A 84 8.86 23.16 -3.00
CA MET A 84 9.77 23.91 -2.13
C MET A 84 11.22 23.72 -2.57
N LYS A 85 12.11 24.57 -2.11
CA LYS A 85 13.56 24.27 -2.17
C LYS A 85 13.86 23.02 -1.34
N GLN A 86 14.98 22.38 -1.63
CA GLN A 86 15.33 21.12 -0.99
C GLN A 86 15.41 21.24 0.53
N ASP A 87 16.07 22.27 1.04
CA ASP A 87 16.23 22.48 2.48
C ASP A 87 14.87 22.76 3.17
N GLU A 88 14.01 23.56 2.53
CA GLU A 88 12.66 23.84 3.01
C GLU A 88 11.79 22.55 3.06
N TYR A 89 11.95 21.67 2.06
CA TYR A 89 11.26 20.39 2.05
C TYR A 89 11.77 19.43 3.15
N GLU A 90 13.06 19.44 3.44
CA GLU A 90 13.63 18.68 4.55
C GLU A 90 13.11 19.17 5.90
N GLU A 91 13.00 20.51 6.09
CA GLU A 91 12.38 21.07 7.31
C GLU A 91 10.90 20.70 7.41
N TYR A 92 10.16 20.73 6.28
CA TYR A 92 8.78 20.24 6.25
C TYR A 92 8.72 18.76 6.67
N LEU A 93 9.60 17.89 6.16
CA LEU A 93 9.64 16.49 6.57
C LEU A 93 9.93 16.35 8.07
N ARG A 94 10.94 17.05 8.61
CA ARG A 94 11.32 17.01 10.03
C ARG A 94 10.18 17.44 10.94
N SER A 95 9.38 18.43 10.52
CA SER A 95 8.31 19.01 11.33
C SER A 95 7.27 18.01 11.84
N TRP A 96 7.07 16.91 11.14
CA TRP A 96 6.16 15.83 11.52
C TRP A 96 6.85 14.47 11.70
N PHE A 97 7.92 14.19 10.94
CA PHE A 97 8.52 12.86 10.88
C PHE A 97 9.07 12.39 12.23
N TYR A 98 9.68 13.26 13.01
CA TYR A 98 10.25 12.90 14.31
C TYR A 98 9.16 12.39 15.26
N LYS A 99 8.04 13.10 15.36
CA LYS A 99 6.89 12.67 16.16
C LYS A 99 6.31 11.34 15.66
N VAL A 100 6.27 11.13 14.35
CA VAL A 100 5.84 9.85 13.76
C VAL A 100 6.81 8.73 14.15
N CYS A 101 8.12 8.95 14.15
CA CYS A 101 9.10 7.97 14.60
C CYS A 101 8.94 7.59 16.08
N ASP A 102 8.51 8.51 16.94
CA ASP A 102 8.27 8.23 18.36
C ASP A 102 7.14 7.20 18.55
N LYS A 103 6.19 7.11 17.59
CA LYS A 103 5.09 6.13 17.60
C LYS A 103 5.52 4.71 17.20
N LEU A 104 6.70 4.57 16.57
CA LEU A 104 7.24 3.28 16.15
C LEU A 104 7.85 2.54 17.35
N LYS A 105 7.55 1.25 17.49
CA LYS A 105 8.19 0.37 18.47
C LYS A 105 9.70 0.26 18.24
N ASP A 106 10.45 -0.08 19.28
CA ASP A 106 11.91 -0.19 19.19
C ASP A 106 12.37 -1.26 18.17
N ASN A 107 11.60 -2.32 18.00
CA ASN A 107 11.81 -3.35 16.97
C ASN A 107 10.94 -3.14 15.71
N GLY A 108 10.33 -1.97 15.56
CA GLY A 108 9.44 -1.65 14.47
C GLY A 108 10.15 -1.28 13.18
N SER A 109 9.40 -1.36 12.09
CA SER A 109 9.83 -1.05 10.72
C SER A 109 9.07 0.12 10.14
N LEU A 110 9.72 0.87 9.24
CA LEU A 110 9.11 2.00 8.55
C LEU A 110 9.38 1.92 7.06
N TYR A 111 8.36 2.19 6.25
CA TYR A 111 8.49 2.43 4.82
C TYR A 111 8.02 3.84 4.47
N MET A 112 8.80 4.57 3.67
CA MET A 112 8.43 5.89 3.16
C MET A 112 8.51 5.92 1.64
N CYS A 113 7.38 6.19 0.99
CA CYS A 113 7.27 6.35 -0.46
C CYS A 113 7.74 7.74 -0.89
N GLY A 114 8.36 7.83 -2.07
CA GLY A 114 8.82 9.09 -2.62
C GLY A 114 9.05 9.09 -4.12
N ASP A 115 8.90 10.26 -4.73
CA ASP A 115 9.36 10.51 -6.10
C ASP A 115 10.87 10.70 -6.12
N TRP A 116 11.51 10.41 -7.25
CA TRP A 116 12.96 10.52 -7.41
C TRP A 116 13.52 11.91 -7.03
N LYS A 117 12.74 12.99 -7.20
CA LYS A 117 13.16 14.35 -6.87
C LYS A 117 13.31 14.60 -5.37
N CYS A 118 12.42 14.00 -4.57
CA CYS A 118 12.43 14.13 -3.12
C CYS A 118 13.11 12.97 -2.40
N SER A 119 13.46 11.90 -3.12
CA SER A 119 13.99 10.65 -2.55
C SER A 119 15.24 10.86 -1.70
N SER A 120 16.18 11.71 -2.15
CA SER A 120 17.42 11.99 -1.40
C SER A 120 17.17 12.82 -0.13
N SER A 121 16.21 13.75 -0.15
CA SER A 121 15.80 14.51 1.05
C SER A 121 15.14 13.61 2.07
N MET A 122 14.26 12.72 1.60
CA MET A 122 13.63 11.71 2.46
C MET A 122 14.66 10.80 3.12
N GLN A 123 15.64 10.28 2.37
CA GLN A 123 16.70 9.46 2.93
C GLN A 123 17.43 10.18 4.06
N ARG A 124 17.88 11.42 3.83
CA ARG A 124 18.63 12.19 4.84
C ARG A 124 17.82 12.36 6.12
N VAL A 125 16.54 12.74 6.00
CA VAL A 125 15.67 12.93 7.17
C VAL A 125 15.38 11.62 7.90
N ILE A 126 15.19 10.51 7.16
CA ILE A 126 15.02 9.18 7.76
C ILE A 126 16.25 8.79 8.58
N GLU A 127 17.46 8.98 8.03
CA GLU A 127 18.73 8.61 8.67
C GLU A 127 19.04 9.40 9.95
N GLU A 128 18.35 10.53 10.18
CA GLU A 128 18.48 11.30 11.44
C GLU A 128 17.84 10.57 12.64
N LYS A 129 16.90 9.65 12.41
CA LYS A 129 16.14 8.95 13.46
C LYS A 129 16.19 7.43 13.36
N LEU A 130 16.35 6.88 12.17
CA LEU A 130 16.25 5.46 11.87
C LEU A 130 17.45 4.99 11.05
N THR A 131 17.65 3.67 11.00
CA THR A 131 18.63 3.05 10.12
C THR A 131 17.97 2.64 8.81
N VAL A 132 18.40 3.21 7.69
CA VAL A 132 17.98 2.77 6.37
C VAL A 132 18.58 1.40 6.06
N VAL A 133 17.73 0.43 5.75
CA VAL A 133 18.13 -0.96 5.44
C VAL A 133 18.14 -1.20 3.94
N ASN A 134 17.16 -0.66 3.20
CA ASN A 134 17.05 -0.86 1.75
C ASN A 134 16.28 0.27 1.08
N ARG A 135 16.45 0.37 -0.23
CA ARG A 135 15.60 1.16 -1.12
C ARG A 135 14.95 0.23 -2.13
N ILE A 136 13.62 0.24 -2.21
CA ILE A 136 12.83 -0.46 -3.19
C ILE A 136 12.47 0.52 -4.29
N SER A 137 12.69 0.15 -5.55
CA SER A 137 12.24 0.93 -6.70
C SER A 137 11.03 0.24 -7.32
N TRP A 138 9.88 0.92 -7.26
CA TRP A 138 8.65 0.43 -7.86
C TRP A 138 8.44 1.03 -9.25
N GLN A 139 8.36 0.18 -10.28
CA GLN A 139 8.08 0.60 -11.65
C GLN A 139 6.59 0.96 -11.81
N ARG A 140 6.34 2.26 -12.07
CA ARG A 140 5.02 2.77 -12.43
C ARG A 140 4.83 2.74 -13.95
N GLU A 141 3.73 2.17 -14.43
CA GLU A 141 3.46 2.13 -15.87
C GLU A 141 2.80 3.40 -16.43
N LYS A 142 2.29 4.29 -15.57
CA LYS A 142 1.61 5.51 -16.02
C LYS A 142 2.58 6.66 -16.26
N GLY A 143 2.20 7.49 -17.21
CA GLY A 143 2.84 8.75 -17.55
C GLY A 143 3.07 8.86 -19.05
N ARG A 144 2.87 10.05 -19.59
CA ARG A 144 3.22 10.38 -20.98
C ARG A 144 4.73 10.47 -21.10
N GLY A 145 5.28 10.11 -22.23
CA GLY A 145 6.70 10.32 -22.50
C GLY A 145 7.06 11.81 -22.44
N ALA A 146 8.24 12.12 -21.92
CA ALA A 146 8.80 13.45 -21.97
C ALA A 146 9.52 13.65 -23.32
N LYS A 147 9.41 14.84 -23.91
CA LYS A 147 10.09 15.14 -25.17
C LYS A 147 11.55 15.57 -24.97
N SER A 148 11.90 16.11 -23.79
CA SER A 148 13.19 16.70 -23.47
C SER A 148 14.00 15.91 -22.43
N ASN A 149 13.42 14.88 -21.84
CA ASN A 149 14.07 14.05 -20.81
C ASN A 149 13.44 12.66 -20.76
N TRP A 150 14.03 11.76 -19.98
CA TRP A 150 13.49 10.43 -19.73
C TRP A 150 12.15 10.51 -18.97
N LYS A 151 11.20 9.66 -19.35
CA LYS A 151 9.92 9.52 -18.65
C LYS A 151 10.18 9.02 -17.22
N ASN A 152 9.62 9.73 -16.22
CA ASN A 152 9.60 9.20 -14.85
C ASN A 152 8.68 7.97 -14.79
N GLY A 153 9.26 6.80 -14.60
CA GLY A 153 8.58 5.51 -14.55
C GLY A 153 8.74 4.79 -13.21
N MET A 154 9.33 5.44 -12.19
CA MET A 154 9.61 4.80 -10.90
C MET A 154 9.19 5.67 -9.73
N GLU A 155 8.90 5.02 -8.61
CA GLU A 155 8.86 5.60 -7.28
C GLU A 155 9.81 4.81 -6.37
N ASP A 156 10.43 5.50 -5.42
CA ASP A 156 11.27 4.89 -4.40
C ASP A 156 10.45 4.62 -3.13
N ILE A 157 10.79 3.55 -2.42
CA ILE A 157 10.25 3.22 -1.12
C ILE A 157 11.45 2.95 -0.21
N TRP A 158 11.69 3.83 0.73
CA TRP A 158 12.75 3.68 1.71
C TRP A 158 12.30 2.73 2.81
N PHE A 159 13.06 1.66 3.03
CA PHE A 159 12.89 0.74 4.14
C PHE A 159 13.86 1.08 5.25
N ALA A 160 13.35 1.43 6.41
CA ALA A 160 14.14 1.78 7.59
C ALA A 160 13.61 1.07 8.84
N VAL A 161 14.47 0.92 9.83
CA VAL A 161 14.17 0.27 11.11
C VAL A 161 14.72 1.08 12.26
N LYS A 162 14.10 0.97 13.44
CA LYS A 162 14.57 1.65 14.64
C LYS A 162 15.79 0.95 15.22
N ASN A 163 15.79 -0.39 15.23
CA ASN A 163 16.92 -1.21 15.67
C ASN A 163 17.37 -2.18 14.56
N PRO A 164 18.52 -1.98 13.91
CA PRO A 164 18.98 -2.85 12.82
C PRO A 164 19.38 -4.27 13.26
N ARG A 165 19.44 -4.54 14.56
CA ARG A 165 19.75 -5.86 15.12
C ARG A 165 18.52 -6.61 15.59
N ASP A 166 17.38 -5.93 15.68
CA ASP A 166 16.14 -6.52 16.19
C ASP A 166 14.94 -5.88 15.47
N TYR A 167 14.56 -6.44 14.32
CA TYR A 167 13.34 -6.11 13.58
C TYR A 167 12.77 -7.35 12.91
N TYR A 168 11.47 -7.34 12.69
CA TYR A 168 10.82 -8.45 12.00
C TYR A 168 10.87 -8.27 10.48
N PHE A 169 11.34 -9.32 9.78
CA PHE A 169 11.31 -9.40 8.32
C PHE A 169 11.08 -10.84 7.86
N ASN A 170 9.96 -11.09 7.18
CA ASN A 170 9.58 -12.41 6.66
C ASN A 170 9.56 -12.41 5.13
N VAL A 171 10.69 -12.76 4.52
CA VAL A 171 10.81 -12.82 3.06
C VAL A 171 9.97 -13.95 2.46
N ASP A 172 9.70 -15.03 3.20
CA ASP A 172 8.90 -16.17 2.71
C ASP A 172 7.43 -15.81 2.52
N ALA A 173 6.92 -14.83 3.29
CA ALA A 173 5.55 -14.33 3.13
C ALA A 173 5.34 -13.51 1.84
N VAL A 174 6.41 -13.13 1.16
CA VAL A 174 6.36 -12.26 -0.03
C VAL A 174 6.97 -12.89 -1.27
N MET A 175 7.04 -14.21 -1.31
CA MET A 175 7.54 -14.96 -2.47
C MET A 175 6.78 -14.62 -3.75
N MET A 176 7.49 -14.61 -4.88
CA MET A 176 6.98 -14.26 -6.20
C MET A 176 6.84 -15.50 -7.09
N LYS A 177 5.65 -15.73 -7.62
CA LYS A 177 5.44 -16.73 -8.69
C LYS A 177 5.64 -16.09 -10.05
N ARG A 178 6.71 -16.49 -10.73
CA ARG A 178 7.15 -15.92 -12.01
C ARG A 178 7.09 -16.97 -13.12
N ARG A 179 6.74 -16.52 -14.32
CA ARG A 179 6.81 -17.36 -15.52
C ARG A 179 8.27 -17.65 -15.88
N VAL A 180 8.57 -18.90 -16.20
CA VAL A 180 9.90 -19.32 -16.67
C VAL A 180 9.99 -19.12 -18.17
N ILE A 181 10.88 -18.22 -18.61
CA ILE A 181 11.09 -17.90 -20.03
C ILE A 181 12.03 -18.94 -20.68
N ALA A 182 13.08 -19.34 -19.97
CA ALA A 182 14.06 -20.33 -20.42
C ALA A 182 14.11 -21.48 -19.39
N PRO A 183 13.29 -22.54 -19.57
CA PRO A 183 13.20 -23.64 -18.62
C PRO A 183 14.48 -24.50 -18.67
N TYR A 184 15.24 -24.49 -17.58
CA TYR A 184 16.42 -25.36 -17.43
C TYR A 184 16.02 -26.71 -16.81
N LYS A 185 16.45 -27.80 -17.43
CA LYS A 185 16.20 -29.16 -16.93
C LYS A 185 17.52 -29.83 -16.58
N VAL A 186 17.52 -30.61 -15.51
CA VAL A 186 18.62 -31.49 -15.11
C VAL A 186 18.06 -32.91 -15.20
N ASP A 187 18.73 -33.79 -15.92
CA ASP A 187 18.29 -35.17 -16.15
C ASP A 187 16.83 -35.28 -16.65
N GLY A 188 16.44 -34.35 -17.55
CA GLY A 188 15.10 -34.29 -18.12
C GLY A 188 14.00 -33.75 -17.21
N LYS A 189 14.30 -33.40 -15.96
CA LYS A 189 13.36 -32.89 -14.99
C LYS A 189 13.56 -31.38 -14.75
N PRO A 190 12.48 -30.62 -14.47
CA PRO A 190 12.59 -29.23 -14.02
C PRO A 190 13.50 -29.12 -12.78
N LYS A 191 14.46 -28.17 -12.78
CA LYS A 191 15.38 -28.00 -11.65
C LYS A 191 14.74 -27.22 -10.50
N ASP A 192 14.07 -26.09 -10.81
CA ASP A 192 13.57 -25.12 -9.84
C ASP A 192 12.26 -24.46 -10.31
N TRP A 193 11.47 -25.15 -11.11
CA TRP A 193 10.22 -24.67 -11.66
C TRP A 193 9.18 -25.80 -11.79
N GLU A 194 7.92 -25.41 -11.86
CA GLU A 194 6.77 -26.29 -12.00
C GLU A 194 6.20 -26.19 -13.40
N GLU A 195 5.89 -27.35 -14.01
CA GLU A 195 5.15 -27.43 -15.25
C GLU A 195 3.65 -27.47 -14.94
N THR A 196 2.87 -26.58 -15.54
CA THR A 196 1.42 -26.51 -15.38
C THR A 196 0.74 -26.38 -16.75
N ASP A 197 -0.57 -26.65 -16.82
CA ASP A 197 -1.35 -26.51 -18.07
C ASP A 197 -1.33 -25.07 -18.63
N GLU A 198 -1.07 -24.06 -17.77
CA GLU A 198 -0.98 -22.64 -18.14
C GLU A 198 0.45 -22.17 -18.40
N GLY A 199 1.44 -23.07 -18.34
CA GLY A 199 2.85 -22.77 -18.56
C GLY A 199 3.76 -23.14 -17.40
N ASN A 200 5.02 -22.78 -17.52
CA ASN A 200 6.07 -23.08 -16.55
C ASN A 200 6.24 -21.92 -15.58
N PHE A 201 6.24 -22.20 -14.29
CA PHE A 201 6.38 -21.20 -13.23
C PHE A 201 7.43 -21.61 -12.21
N ARG A 202 8.06 -20.63 -11.61
CA ARG A 202 8.90 -20.81 -10.42
C ARG A 202 8.53 -19.80 -9.34
N THR A 203 8.74 -20.20 -8.11
CA THR A 203 8.61 -19.31 -6.94
C THR A 203 9.99 -18.82 -6.54
N THR A 204 10.17 -17.50 -6.44
CA THR A 204 11.46 -16.86 -6.16
C THR A 204 11.32 -15.81 -5.08
N TYR A 205 12.39 -15.49 -4.39
CA TYR A 205 12.46 -14.33 -3.51
C TYR A 205 12.29 -13.04 -4.31
N PRO A 206 11.55 -12.04 -3.80
CA PRO A 206 11.44 -10.74 -4.45
C PRO A 206 12.76 -9.97 -4.38
N SER A 207 13.08 -9.24 -5.44
CA SER A 207 14.14 -8.24 -5.43
C SER A 207 13.61 -6.92 -4.88
N ASN A 208 14.49 -5.94 -4.71
CA ASN A 208 14.12 -4.55 -4.40
C ASN A 208 13.72 -3.73 -5.64
N PHE A 209 13.60 -4.35 -6.80
CA PHE A 209 13.01 -3.76 -8.01
C PHE A 209 11.68 -4.43 -8.31
N TRP A 210 10.58 -3.66 -8.21
CA TRP A 210 9.21 -4.16 -8.34
C TRP A 210 8.58 -3.72 -9.64
N ASP A 211 8.51 -4.63 -10.60
CA ASP A 211 7.90 -4.48 -11.92
C ASP A 211 6.53 -5.16 -12.05
N ASP A 212 6.09 -5.80 -10.97
CA ASP A 212 4.91 -6.67 -10.95
C ASP A 212 3.64 -5.98 -10.44
N ILE A 213 3.69 -4.70 -10.08
CA ILE A 213 2.60 -3.96 -9.45
C ILE A 213 2.08 -2.87 -10.37
N SER A 214 0.79 -2.96 -10.75
CA SER A 214 0.10 -1.92 -11.52
C SER A 214 -0.53 -0.88 -10.61
N ILE A 215 -0.59 0.37 -11.07
CA ILE A 215 -1.36 1.42 -10.41
C ILE A 215 -2.85 1.07 -10.51
N PRO A 216 -3.67 1.33 -9.49
CA PRO A 216 -5.11 1.15 -9.57
C PRO A 216 -5.72 1.90 -10.76
N PHE A 217 -6.63 1.29 -11.47
CA PHE A 217 -7.35 1.89 -12.57
C PHE A 217 -8.82 1.44 -12.57
N TRP A 218 -9.66 2.14 -13.31
CA TRP A 218 -11.12 2.06 -13.26
C TRP A 218 -11.76 0.67 -13.29
N SER A 219 -11.08 -0.35 -13.81
CA SER A 219 -11.59 -1.73 -13.82
C SER A 219 -11.08 -2.59 -12.65
N MET A 220 -10.33 -2.01 -11.71
CA MET A 220 -9.88 -2.70 -10.50
C MET A 220 -10.84 -2.43 -9.33
N PRO A 221 -11.20 -3.44 -8.52
CA PRO A 221 -12.16 -3.29 -7.43
C PRO A 221 -11.66 -2.40 -6.29
N GLU A 222 -10.35 -2.20 -6.18
CA GLU A 222 -9.73 -1.32 -5.19
C GLU A 222 -9.74 0.16 -5.58
N ASN A 223 -10.03 0.48 -6.86
CA ASN A 223 -9.85 1.82 -7.40
C ASN A 223 -10.85 2.82 -6.82
N THR A 224 -10.35 4.01 -6.47
CA THR A 224 -11.14 5.19 -6.13
C THR A 224 -10.76 6.36 -7.04
N SER A 225 -11.38 7.52 -6.86
CA SER A 225 -10.99 8.75 -7.57
C SER A 225 -9.80 9.46 -6.92
N HIS A 226 -9.18 8.89 -5.89
CA HIS A 226 -7.99 9.47 -5.25
C HIS A 226 -6.83 9.58 -6.26
N PRO A 227 -6.22 10.77 -6.43
CA PRO A 227 -5.31 11.04 -7.56
C PRO A 227 -3.97 10.30 -7.49
N THR A 228 -3.59 9.81 -6.32
CA THR A 228 -2.32 9.13 -6.06
C THR A 228 -2.48 7.83 -5.26
N GLN A 229 -3.65 7.21 -5.34
CA GLN A 229 -3.90 5.97 -4.60
C GLN A 229 -2.80 4.94 -4.83
N LYS A 230 -2.23 4.42 -3.76
CA LYS A 230 -1.29 3.30 -3.82
C LYS A 230 -2.03 1.97 -3.99
N PRO A 231 -1.45 1.01 -4.75
CA PRO A 231 -2.04 -0.30 -4.94
C PRO A 231 -2.07 -1.14 -3.65
N GLU A 232 -3.14 -1.89 -3.43
CA GLU A 232 -3.21 -2.84 -2.32
C GLU A 232 -2.10 -3.89 -2.37
N LYS A 233 -1.73 -4.37 -3.56
CA LYS A 233 -0.63 -5.31 -3.75
C LYS A 233 0.71 -4.79 -3.25
N LEU A 234 0.98 -3.49 -3.41
CA LEU A 234 2.20 -2.86 -2.92
C LEU A 234 2.25 -2.92 -1.40
N TYR A 235 1.16 -2.45 -0.75
CA TYR A 235 1.09 -2.42 0.70
C TYR A 235 1.04 -3.83 1.30
N ALA A 236 0.43 -4.80 0.62
CA ALA A 236 0.44 -6.19 1.05
C ALA A 236 1.87 -6.77 1.14
N LYS A 237 2.74 -6.45 0.17
CA LYS A 237 4.15 -6.85 0.25
C LYS A 237 4.84 -6.24 1.45
N LEU A 238 4.65 -4.94 1.72
CA LEU A 238 5.27 -4.26 2.86
C LEU A 238 4.76 -4.85 4.19
N ILE A 239 3.45 -5.00 4.32
CA ILE A 239 2.79 -5.48 5.55
C ILE A 239 3.16 -6.94 5.83
N LEU A 240 3.10 -7.82 4.83
CA LEU A 240 3.45 -9.24 5.01
C LEU A 240 4.94 -9.45 5.34
N ALA A 241 5.83 -8.64 4.74
CA ALA A 241 7.26 -8.73 5.01
C ALA A 241 7.62 -8.26 6.41
N SER A 242 6.98 -7.18 6.92
CA SER A 242 7.45 -6.47 8.11
C SER A 242 6.45 -6.42 9.26
N SER A 243 5.44 -7.30 9.25
CA SER A 243 4.51 -7.46 10.39
C SER A 243 3.95 -8.86 10.49
N LYS A 244 3.56 -9.25 11.71
CA LYS A 244 2.85 -10.49 12.03
C LYS A 244 1.35 -10.23 12.05
N GLN A 245 0.56 -11.29 12.01
CA GLN A 245 -0.89 -11.19 12.28
C GLN A 245 -1.13 -10.63 13.68
N GLY A 246 -2.05 -9.67 13.79
CA GLY A 246 -2.34 -8.95 15.04
C GLY A 246 -1.44 -7.74 15.32
N ASP A 247 -0.36 -7.52 14.55
CA ASP A 247 0.47 -6.32 14.67
C ASP A 247 -0.28 -5.05 14.25
N ARG A 248 0.23 -3.89 14.67
CA ARG A 248 -0.38 -2.57 14.49
C ARG A 248 0.34 -1.79 13.39
N ILE A 249 -0.44 -1.31 12.43
CA ILE A 249 0.05 -0.57 11.25
C ILE A 249 -0.39 0.90 11.38
N PHE A 250 0.52 1.84 11.13
CA PHE A 250 0.22 3.27 11.11
C PHE A 250 0.49 3.89 9.74
N ASP A 251 -0.46 4.70 9.28
CA ASP A 251 -0.34 5.52 8.07
C ASP A 251 -0.75 6.97 8.40
N PRO A 252 0.23 7.88 8.58
CA PRO A 252 -0.04 9.27 8.94
C PRO A 252 -0.62 10.11 7.78
N PHE A 253 -0.67 9.58 6.55
CA PHE A 253 -1.21 10.22 5.34
C PHE A 253 -2.08 9.23 4.57
N ALA A 254 -3.15 8.75 5.20
CA ALA A 254 -3.89 7.57 4.79
C ALA A 254 -4.55 7.67 3.40
N GLY A 255 -4.84 8.87 2.90
CA GLY A 255 -5.52 9.05 1.62
C GLY A 255 -6.83 8.25 1.57
N SER A 256 -7.01 7.43 0.55
CA SER A 256 -8.16 6.53 0.45
C SER A 256 -8.05 5.25 1.30
N GLY A 257 -7.15 5.22 2.31
CA GLY A 257 -7.04 4.18 3.34
C GLY A 257 -6.39 2.88 2.90
N THR A 258 -5.48 2.88 1.92
CA THR A 258 -4.91 1.61 1.41
C THR A 258 -4.20 0.80 2.49
N ALA A 259 -3.42 1.44 3.38
CA ALA A 259 -2.75 0.75 4.49
C ALA A 259 -3.74 0.08 5.43
N ALA A 260 -4.78 0.81 5.84
CA ALA A 260 -5.83 0.33 6.74
C ALA A 260 -6.62 -0.85 6.13
N VAL A 261 -7.00 -0.73 4.85
CA VAL A 261 -7.72 -1.78 4.11
C VAL A 261 -6.89 -3.06 4.01
N VAL A 262 -5.62 -2.94 3.63
CA VAL A 262 -4.73 -4.11 3.50
C VAL A 262 -4.40 -4.70 4.87
N ALA A 263 -4.19 -3.88 5.90
CA ALA A 263 -4.01 -4.34 7.27
C ALA A 263 -5.21 -5.21 7.71
N ARG A 264 -6.44 -4.72 7.54
CA ARG A 264 -7.67 -5.48 7.83
C ARG A 264 -7.76 -6.79 7.05
N LYS A 265 -7.55 -6.75 5.72
CA LYS A 265 -7.57 -7.95 4.86
C LYS A 265 -6.56 -9.01 5.31
N LEU A 266 -5.46 -8.60 5.89
CA LEU A 266 -4.37 -9.48 6.34
C LEU A 266 -4.40 -9.78 7.86
N GLY A 267 -5.42 -9.32 8.59
CA GLY A 267 -5.58 -9.58 10.03
C GLY A 267 -4.59 -8.79 10.91
N ARG A 268 -4.31 -7.54 10.54
CA ARG A 268 -3.57 -6.56 11.34
C ARG A 268 -4.51 -5.45 11.77
N SER A 269 -4.21 -4.83 12.92
CA SER A 269 -4.84 -3.59 13.33
C SER A 269 -4.21 -2.39 12.64
N PHE A 270 -4.89 -1.26 12.62
CA PHE A 270 -4.44 -0.08 11.91
C PHE A 270 -4.83 1.23 12.62
N CYS A 271 -4.10 2.29 12.30
CA CYS A 271 -4.51 3.67 12.49
C CYS A 271 -4.13 4.45 11.23
N GLY A 272 -5.06 5.20 10.67
CA GLY A 272 -4.84 6.07 9.51
C GLY A 272 -5.30 7.49 9.81
N ILE A 273 -4.47 8.51 9.50
CA ILE A 273 -4.85 9.92 9.62
C ILE A 273 -5.00 10.49 8.22
N GLU A 274 -6.12 11.17 7.97
CA GLU A 274 -6.42 11.81 6.69
C GLU A 274 -7.19 13.11 6.90
N ILE A 275 -6.67 14.19 6.33
CA ILE A 275 -7.25 15.53 6.49
C ILE A 275 -8.47 15.74 5.60
N ASN A 276 -8.56 15.05 4.47
CA ASN A 276 -9.67 15.20 3.53
C ASN A 276 -10.81 14.24 3.88
N ARG A 277 -11.96 14.81 4.27
CA ARG A 277 -13.15 14.04 4.62
C ARG A 277 -13.63 13.10 3.50
N GLU A 278 -13.55 13.51 2.23
CA GLU A 278 -13.97 12.67 1.12
C GLU A 278 -13.09 11.42 1.00
N TYR A 279 -11.78 11.56 1.24
CA TYR A 279 -10.86 10.43 1.25
C TYR A 279 -11.12 9.49 2.42
N CYS A 280 -11.47 10.02 3.59
CA CYS A 280 -11.91 9.20 4.72
C CYS A 280 -13.18 8.41 4.40
N LEU A 281 -14.15 8.99 3.68
CA LEU A 281 -15.35 8.27 3.25
C LEU A 281 -15.02 7.13 2.28
N TRP A 282 -14.08 7.32 1.35
CA TRP A 282 -13.60 6.22 0.50
C TRP A 282 -12.88 5.15 1.32
N ALA A 283 -12.07 5.54 2.28
CA ALA A 283 -11.41 4.61 3.20
C ALA A 283 -12.43 3.79 3.99
N ALA A 284 -13.44 4.43 4.58
CA ALA A 284 -14.51 3.76 5.33
C ALA A 284 -15.28 2.76 4.45
N LYS A 285 -15.63 3.14 3.22
CA LYS A 285 -16.31 2.23 2.27
C LYS A 285 -15.43 1.05 1.87
N ARG A 286 -14.15 1.27 1.59
CA ARG A 286 -13.19 0.20 1.29
C ARG A 286 -13.01 -0.74 2.49
N LEU A 287 -12.95 -0.19 3.70
CA LEU A 287 -12.88 -0.98 4.94
C LEU A 287 -14.13 -1.82 5.17
N ALA A 288 -15.32 -1.30 4.86
CA ALA A 288 -16.57 -2.08 4.92
C ALA A 288 -16.55 -3.23 3.89
N ASN A 289 -16.09 -2.98 2.66
CA ASN A 289 -15.94 -4.02 1.64
C ASN A 289 -14.93 -5.10 2.06
N ALA A 290 -13.86 -4.73 2.76
CA ALA A 290 -12.83 -5.65 3.23
C ALA A 290 -13.32 -6.66 4.30
N LEU A 291 -14.49 -6.43 4.91
CA LEU A 291 -15.12 -7.39 5.83
C LEU A 291 -15.65 -8.62 5.09
N THR A 292 -16.04 -8.47 3.82
CA THR A 292 -16.64 -9.54 3.01
C THR A 292 -15.71 -10.04 1.92
N ASP A 293 -14.77 -9.20 1.44
CA ASP A 293 -13.78 -9.57 0.43
C ASP A 293 -12.37 -9.22 0.92
N THR A 294 -11.65 -10.23 1.38
CA THR A 294 -10.26 -10.14 1.81
C THR A 294 -9.26 -10.37 0.68
N SER A 295 -9.72 -10.57 -0.56
CA SER A 295 -8.84 -10.79 -1.70
C SER A 295 -7.98 -9.55 -2.01
N ILE A 296 -6.74 -9.79 -2.43
CA ILE A 296 -5.81 -8.76 -2.89
C ILE A 296 -5.39 -9.15 -4.30
N GLN A 297 -5.64 -8.27 -5.26
CA GLN A 297 -5.32 -8.56 -6.65
C GLN A 297 -3.82 -8.80 -6.85
N GLY A 298 -3.48 -9.95 -7.45
CA GLY A 298 -2.08 -10.34 -7.66
C GLY A 298 -1.41 -11.02 -6.46
N TYR A 299 -2.17 -11.30 -5.40
CA TYR A 299 -1.75 -12.15 -4.29
C TYR A 299 -2.74 -13.31 -4.14
N ALA A 300 -2.27 -14.52 -4.29
CA ALA A 300 -3.10 -15.72 -4.18
C ALA A 300 -2.28 -16.92 -3.72
N ASP A 301 -2.88 -17.79 -2.90
CA ASP A 301 -2.24 -19.00 -2.38
C ASP A 301 -0.91 -18.74 -1.65
N GLY A 302 -0.78 -17.59 -0.96
CA GLY A 302 0.41 -17.22 -0.21
C GLY A 302 1.58 -16.71 -1.04
N VAL A 303 1.39 -16.46 -2.35
CA VAL A 303 2.43 -15.93 -3.23
C VAL A 303 1.95 -14.75 -4.05
N PHE A 304 2.86 -13.85 -4.37
CA PHE A 304 2.60 -12.77 -5.32
C PHE A 304 2.83 -13.22 -6.76
N TRP A 305 2.06 -12.67 -7.69
CA TRP A 305 2.09 -13.01 -9.09
C TRP A 305 2.56 -11.84 -9.94
N GLU A 306 3.17 -12.13 -11.08
CA GLU A 306 3.50 -11.12 -12.08
C GLU A 306 2.26 -10.38 -12.58
N ARG A 307 2.48 -9.23 -13.24
CA ARG A 307 1.41 -8.48 -13.92
C ARG A 307 0.72 -9.36 -14.98
N ASN A 308 -0.53 -9.00 -15.25
CA ASN A 308 -1.33 -9.64 -16.32
C ASN A 308 -1.54 -11.16 -16.16
N SER A 309 -1.41 -11.68 -14.95
CA SER A 309 -1.56 -13.12 -14.65
C SER A 309 -2.93 -13.49 -14.03
N LEU A 310 -3.87 -12.54 -13.87
CA LEU A 310 -5.15 -12.79 -13.19
C LEU A 310 -5.98 -13.93 -13.79
N ALA A 311 -6.00 -14.04 -15.13
CA ALA A 311 -6.73 -15.13 -15.81
C ALA A 311 -6.13 -16.51 -15.47
N ILE A 312 -4.80 -16.59 -15.35
CA ILE A 312 -4.07 -17.81 -14.97
C ILE A 312 -4.33 -18.14 -13.50
N GLN A 313 -4.28 -17.14 -12.62
CA GLN A 313 -4.58 -17.32 -11.18
C GLN A 313 -5.98 -17.91 -10.98
N LYS A 314 -7.00 -17.35 -11.63
CA LYS A 314 -8.39 -17.83 -11.56
C LYS A 314 -8.52 -19.27 -12.05
N LYS A 315 -7.87 -19.65 -13.14
CA LYS A 315 -7.88 -21.03 -13.64
C LYS A 315 -7.23 -22.00 -12.67
N GLN A 316 -6.07 -21.66 -12.10
CA GLN A 316 -5.38 -22.51 -11.13
C GLN A 316 -6.18 -22.66 -9.82
N GLN A 317 -6.83 -21.61 -9.36
CA GLN A 317 -7.71 -21.67 -8.19
C GLN A 317 -8.94 -22.55 -8.43
N ALA A 318 -9.58 -22.44 -9.60
CA ALA A 318 -10.70 -23.30 -9.98
C ALA A 318 -10.28 -24.79 -10.05
N ALA A 319 -9.12 -25.09 -10.64
CA ALA A 319 -8.59 -26.45 -10.71
C ALA A 319 -8.29 -27.05 -9.32
N LYS A 320 -7.76 -26.23 -8.38
CA LYS A 320 -7.53 -26.66 -6.99
C LYS A 320 -8.85 -26.94 -6.24
N ALA A 321 -9.86 -26.11 -6.43
CA ALA A 321 -11.18 -26.31 -5.82
C ALA A 321 -11.84 -27.61 -6.29
N THR A 322 -11.73 -27.93 -7.60
CA THR A 322 -12.25 -29.17 -8.18
C THR A 322 -11.52 -30.41 -7.66
N LYS A 323 -10.23 -30.32 -7.39
CA LYS A 323 -9.45 -31.45 -6.82
C LYS A 323 -9.78 -31.68 -5.33
N LYS A 324 -10.02 -30.62 -4.56
CA LYS A 324 -10.44 -30.75 -3.14
C LYS A 324 -11.83 -31.37 -3.01
N GLY A 325 -12.77 -31.06 -3.91
CA GLY A 325 -14.11 -31.66 -3.91
C GLY A 325 -14.15 -33.14 -4.29
N LYS A 326 -13.13 -33.63 -5.03
CA LYS A 326 -13.04 -35.07 -5.40
C LYS A 326 -12.25 -35.94 -4.40
N GLY A 327 -11.60 -35.34 -3.43
CA GLY A 327 -10.84 -36.07 -2.38
C GLY A 327 -11.60 -36.19 -1.06
N SER A 328 -12.87 -35.78 -1.00
CA SER A 328 -13.76 -35.88 0.15
C SER A 328 -14.95 -36.81 -0.09
N GLU A 329 -14.92 -37.59 -1.19
CA GLU A 329 -15.74 -38.79 -1.42
C GLU A 329 -14.82 -40.02 -1.24
#